data_9915ffd9b6ca004f3920f89d19fb8383
#
_entry.id   9915ffd9b6ca004f3920f89d19fb8383
#
_cell.length_a   1.000
_cell.length_b   1.000
_cell.length_c   1.000
_cell.angle_alpha   90.00
_cell.angle_beta   90.00
_cell.angle_gamma   90.00
#
_symmetry.space_group_name_H-M   'P 1'
#
loop_
_entity.id
_entity.type
_entity.pdbx_description
1 polymer ?
#
loop_
_entity_poly.entity_id
_entity_poly.type
_entity_poly.pdbx_seq_one_letter_code
_entity_poly.pdbx_strand_id
1 'polypeptide(L)'
;MVPLLLIFCGAWAQNVENGSRWWDGEKLYTAELDEADNVTMNGESEEMGGDRFRLIKVSGKAGHYTLASGNSQGWLFIRGKVGWEVELVRQEGVSFLAVRQPNGDCVYTLRETPDNLKNCVAQQKIIDERDVSWMLQNHLLDTHYLGCFSKPQLRLMRNEILARHGWTFQAKDLREHFGRQPWYKPVADNNSITLGIIELTNLQLLKSEEAADDGRVRYENTKAAPKMVEAVGGVITVTTEEQFINALGNDREVRLGKDVHLNLSRILEQEDKFSGVPGRAWATIAKRDGGDQPVIISEFCNDGQQLTLKNFRRLVISGQHNSSIEVDPRYSYCLSFMDCEGCRVQNLTIGHTEGGYCDGGVIGVEGGSRNFIFDCDLYGCGTYGIVARETNGLTVARTNIHHCTYGIMELWSSLGVKFSECDFFENREFALITKNGSEYTVFEKCRFYNNWPEAPLFSTNEDITLYGCEIYHPEVGSRESLREPDGDCKWSEKANYVPEPRVKPIGPDVK
;
A
#
# COMPACT_ATOMS: atom_id res chain seq x y z
N MET A 1 41.40 -5.17 23.59
CA MET A 1 41.68 -5.16 22.16
C MET A 1 41.14 -6.47 21.58
N VAL A 2 39.95 -6.46 21.03
CA VAL A 2 39.34 -7.58 20.32
C VAL A 2 39.34 -7.18 18.85
N PRO A 3 39.94 -7.96 17.94
CA PRO A 3 39.96 -7.56 16.53
C PRO A 3 38.59 -7.70 15.93
N LEU A 4 38.12 -6.60 15.33
CA LEU A 4 36.96 -6.57 14.47
C LEU A 4 37.27 -7.45 13.25
N LEU A 5 36.64 -8.62 13.19
CA LEU A 5 36.68 -9.47 12.00
C LEU A 5 35.70 -8.80 10.98
N LEU A 6 36.30 -8.03 10.07
CA LEU A 6 35.61 -7.63 8.83
C LEU A 6 35.40 -8.90 8.01
N ILE A 7 34.20 -9.47 8.11
CA ILE A 7 33.76 -10.51 7.17
C ILE A 7 33.49 -9.79 5.85
N PHE A 8 34.48 -9.72 4.99
CA PHE A 8 34.26 -9.51 3.56
C PHE A 8 33.52 -10.75 3.04
N CYS A 9 32.21 -10.72 3.04
CA CYS A 9 31.43 -11.56 2.13
C CYS A 9 31.82 -11.12 0.72
N GLY A 10 32.71 -11.86 0.08
CA GLY A 10 33.04 -11.66 -1.32
C GLY A 10 31.78 -11.78 -2.15
N ALA A 11 31.23 -10.64 -2.56
CA ALA A 11 30.20 -10.61 -3.57
C ALA A 11 30.82 -11.18 -4.86
N TRP A 12 30.36 -12.35 -5.27
CA TRP A 12 30.69 -12.87 -6.60
C TRP A 12 30.07 -11.87 -7.58
N ALA A 13 30.91 -11.19 -8.34
CA ALA A 13 30.47 -10.27 -9.35
C ALA A 13 29.65 -11.06 -10.38
N GLN A 14 28.33 -10.94 -10.33
CA GLN A 14 27.42 -11.51 -11.30
C GLN A 14 27.37 -10.58 -12.52
N ASN A 15 27.04 -11.12 -13.68
CA ASN A 15 26.71 -10.32 -14.85
C ASN A 15 25.18 -10.09 -14.86
N VAL A 16 24.73 -9.14 -15.65
CA VAL A 16 23.31 -8.96 -15.96
C VAL A 16 22.80 -10.25 -16.60
N GLU A 17 21.64 -10.72 -16.17
CA GLU A 17 21.01 -11.93 -16.71
C GLU A 17 20.10 -11.59 -17.88
N ASN A 18 20.04 -12.47 -18.88
CA ASN A 18 19.15 -12.32 -20.01
C ASN A 18 17.70 -12.43 -19.55
N GLY A 19 16.85 -11.50 -19.97
CA GLY A 19 15.45 -11.42 -19.56
C GLY A 19 15.23 -10.77 -18.19
N SER A 20 16.29 -10.37 -17.45
CA SER A 20 16.12 -9.65 -16.20
C SER A 20 15.46 -8.28 -16.41
N ARG A 21 14.69 -7.87 -15.43
CA ARG A 21 13.89 -6.63 -15.50
C ARG A 21 14.49 -5.58 -14.58
N TRP A 22 14.53 -4.34 -15.05
CA TRP A 22 15.21 -3.22 -14.39
C TRP A 22 14.33 -1.97 -14.39
N TRP A 23 14.24 -1.30 -13.29
CA TRP A 23 13.40 -0.14 -13.10
C TRP A 23 14.23 1.09 -12.67
N ASP A 24 13.98 2.23 -13.28
CA ASP A 24 14.71 3.48 -13.02
C ASP A 24 13.96 4.48 -12.13
N GLY A 25 12.82 4.08 -11.59
CA GLY A 25 11.92 4.95 -10.82
C GLY A 25 10.73 5.45 -11.66
N GLU A 26 10.82 5.37 -12.99
CA GLU A 26 9.79 5.83 -13.91
C GLU A 26 9.40 4.76 -14.92
N LYS A 27 10.39 4.07 -15.50
CA LYS A 27 10.21 3.09 -16.57
C LYS A 27 10.82 1.74 -16.22
N LEU A 28 10.22 0.70 -16.78
CA LEU A 28 10.70 -0.66 -16.69
C LEU A 28 11.42 -1.05 -17.98
N TYR A 29 12.56 -1.75 -17.83
CA TYR A 29 13.40 -2.21 -18.92
C TYR A 29 13.62 -3.72 -18.81
N THR A 30 13.64 -4.40 -19.94
CA THR A 30 14.03 -5.81 -20.03
C THR A 30 15.42 -5.90 -20.68
N ALA A 31 16.31 -6.67 -20.05
CA ALA A 31 17.68 -6.88 -20.52
C ALA A 31 17.72 -8.00 -21.56
N GLU A 32 18.31 -7.76 -22.72
CA GLU A 32 18.64 -8.76 -23.75
C GLU A 32 20.14 -8.82 -23.93
N LEU A 33 20.73 -10.02 -23.86
CA LEU A 33 22.14 -10.25 -24.03
C LEU A 33 22.44 -10.74 -25.45
N ASP A 34 23.53 -10.22 -26.05
CA ASP A 34 24.10 -10.78 -27.28
C ASP A 34 25.15 -11.87 -26.97
N GLU A 35 25.71 -12.51 -28.00
CA GLU A 35 26.71 -13.58 -27.89
C GLU A 35 28.01 -13.14 -27.18
N ALA A 36 28.27 -11.86 -27.08
CA ALA A 36 29.41 -11.26 -26.39
C ALA A 36 29.07 -10.74 -24.98
N ASP A 37 27.90 -11.11 -24.45
CA ASP A 37 27.36 -10.63 -23.17
C ASP A 37 27.19 -9.10 -23.09
N ASN A 38 27.08 -8.41 -24.19
CA ASN A 38 26.62 -7.02 -24.17
C ASN A 38 25.13 -6.99 -23.90
N VAL A 39 24.67 -5.99 -23.19
CA VAL A 39 23.30 -5.87 -22.76
C VAL A 39 22.56 -4.81 -23.56
N THR A 40 21.42 -5.16 -24.11
CA THR A 40 20.45 -4.21 -24.64
C THR A 40 19.30 -4.11 -23.65
N MET A 41 19.03 -2.91 -23.17
CA MET A 41 17.94 -2.60 -22.27
C MET A 41 16.77 -2.05 -23.10
N ASN A 42 15.67 -2.79 -23.15
CA ASN A 42 14.47 -2.42 -23.88
C ASN A 42 13.41 -1.93 -22.89
N GLY A 43 13.03 -0.67 -22.99
CA GLY A 43 11.96 -0.09 -22.17
C GLY A 43 10.58 -0.60 -22.60
N GLU A 44 9.74 -0.90 -21.66
CA GLU A 44 8.34 -1.22 -21.92
C GLU A 44 7.62 0.06 -22.37
N SER A 45 7.14 0.10 -23.61
CA SER A 45 6.37 1.18 -24.19
C SER A 45 5.33 0.60 -25.14
N GLU A 46 4.12 1.13 -25.08
CA GLU A 46 3.05 0.78 -26.04
C GLU A 46 3.30 1.38 -27.44
N GLU A 47 4.22 2.32 -27.57
CA GLU A 47 4.57 2.95 -28.85
C GLU A 47 5.76 2.25 -29.52
N MET A 48 5.65 2.03 -30.82
CA MET A 48 6.75 1.50 -31.63
C MET A 48 7.93 2.46 -31.57
N GLY A 49 9.04 2.01 -31.00
CA GLY A 49 10.26 2.81 -30.82
C GLY A 49 10.58 3.14 -29.36
N GLY A 50 10.09 2.32 -28.42
CA GLY A 50 10.32 2.46 -26.98
C GLY A 50 11.77 2.77 -26.60
N ASP A 51 11.95 3.31 -25.42
CA ASP A 51 13.27 3.67 -24.88
C ASP A 51 14.22 2.48 -24.91
N ARG A 52 15.38 2.66 -25.51
CA ARG A 52 16.38 1.61 -25.68
C ARG A 52 17.78 2.16 -25.45
N PHE A 53 18.61 1.38 -24.74
CA PHE A 53 20.03 1.70 -24.62
C PHE A 53 20.88 0.44 -24.57
N ARG A 54 22.17 0.58 -24.91
CA ARG A 54 23.08 -0.52 -25.01
C ARG A 54 24.29 -0.33 -24.11
N LEU A 55 24.63 -1.40 -23.40
CA LEU A 55 25.79 -1.53 -22.52
C LEU A 55 26.78 -2.52 -23.12
N ILE A 56 28.01 -2.12 -23.30
CA ILE A 56 29.09 -2.99 -23.80
C ILE A 56 29.84 -3.53 -22.59
N LYS A 57 30.00 -4.84 -22.50
CA LYS A 57 30.73 -5.52 -21.44
C LYS A 57 32.21 -5.14 -21.45
N VAL A 58 32.76 -4.80 -20.31
CA VAL A 58 34.18 -4.54 -20.15
C VAL A 58 34.92 -5.86 -20.01
N SER A 59 35.84 -6.17 -20.93
CA SER A 59 36.62 -7.41 -20.95
C SER A 59 37.39 -7.59 -19.68
N GLY A 60 37.30 -8.78 -19.09
CA GLY A 60 38.04 -9.16 -17.85
C GLY A 60 37.46 -8.59 -16.55
N LYS A 61 36.32 -7.85 -16.61
CA LYS A 61 35.65 -7.33 -15.42
C LYS A 61 34.19 -7.79 -15.38
N ALA A 62 33.86 -8.70 -14.49
CA ALA A 62 32.47 -9.12 -14.30
C ALA A 62 31.63 -7.95 -13.74
N GLY A 63 30.40 -7.80 -14.24
CA GLY A 63 29.47 -6.76 -13.80
C GLY A 63 29.81 -5.32 -14.22
N HIS A 64 30.83 -5.13 -15.06
CA HIS A 64 31.20 -3.80 -15.56
C HIS A 64 30.88 -3.66 -17.06
N TYR A 65 30.26 -2.55 -17.37
CA TYR A 65 29.83 -2.22 -18.72
C TYR A 65 30.16 -0.77 -19.03
N THR A 66 30.14 -0.42 -20.33
CA THR A 66 30.26 0.95 -20.82
C THR A 66 29.00 1.29 -21.58
N LEU A 67 28.41 2.45 -21.31
CA LEU A 67 27.26 2.94 -22.05
C LEU A 67 27.68 3.27 -23.49
N ALA A 68 27.13 2.53 -24.46
CA ALA A 68 27.51 2.66 -25.87
C ALA A 68 26.55 3.52 -26.67
N SER A 69 25.24 3.41 -26.41
CA SER A 69 24.20 4.16 -27.13
C SER A 69 22.91 4.18 -26.32
N GLY A 70 22.03 5.13 -26.65
CA GLY A 70 20.68 5.19 -26.09
C GLY A 70 19.83 6.19 -26.84
N ASN A 71 18.56 5.87 -27.04
CA ASN A 71 17.55 6.75 -27.63
C ASN A 71 16.38 7.04 -26.67
N SER A 72 16.57 6.75 -25.39
CA SER A 72 15.56 6.94 -24.36
C SER A 72 15.31 8.41 -24.08
N GLN A 73 14.05 8.82 -24.12
CA GLN A 73 13.63 10.15 -23.66
C GLN A 73 13.67 10.28 -22.14
N GLY A 74 13.33 9.20 -21.41
CA GLY A 74 13.44 9.13 -19.96
C GLY A 74 14.87 9.25 -19.45
N TRP A 75 15.84 8.95 -20.32
CA TRP A 75 17.28 9.06 -20.09
C TRP A 75 17.88 10.37 -20.58
N LEU A 76 17.14 11.46 -20.63
CA LEU A 76 17.67 12.79 -20.97
C LEU A 76 18.94 13.12 -20.20
N PHE A 77 19.04 12.62 -19.01
CA PHE A 77 20.14 12.79 -18.08
C PHE A 77 21.43 12.09 -18.51
N ILE A 78 21.36 10.88 -19.09
CA ILE A 78 22.52 10.15 -19.62
C ILE A 78 22.57 10.13 -21.15
N ARG A 79 21.60 10.77 -21.81
CA ARG A 79 21.59 10.91 -23.26
C ARG A 79 22.84 11.59 -23.76
N GLY A 80 23.54 10.94 -24.67
CA GLY A 80 24.81 11.45 -25.18
C GLY A 80 26.01 11.26 -24.27
N LYS A 81 25.87 10.54 -23.17
CA LYS A 81 26.95 10.20 -22.24
C LYS A 81 27.61 8.86 -22.59
N VAL A 82 27.78 8.60 -23.85
CA VAL A 82 28.51 7.43 -24.36
C VAL A 82 29.90 7.38 -23.73
N GLY A 83 30.31 6.18 -23.31
CA GLY A 83 31.57 5.95 -22.64
C GLY A 83 31.54 6.01 -21.12
N TRP A 84 30.42 6.37 -20.51
CA TRP A 84 30.27 6.31 -19.08
C TRP A 84 30.26 4.86 -18.58
N GLU A 85 30.83 4.64 -17.40
CA GLU A 85 30.88 3.34 -16.78
C GLU A 85 29.54 2.98 -16.13
N VAL A 86 29.13 1.72 -16.30
CA VAL A 86 27.95 1.16 -15.66
C VAL A 86 28.38 -0.08 -14.88
N GLU A 87 28.16 -0.07 -13.61
CA GLU A 87 28.59 -1.13 -12.70
C GLU A 87 27.38 -1.86 -12.10
N LEU A 88 27.38 -3.19 -12.16
CA LEU A 88 26.43 -4.02 -11.44
C LEU A 88 26.85 -4.12 -9.97
N VAL A 89 26.08 -3.50 -9.11
CA VAL A 89 26.33 -3.45 -7.66
C VAL A 89 25.20 -4.17 -6.94
N ARG A 90 25.52 -4.98 -5.94
CA ARG A 90 24.52 -5.60 -5.07
C ARG A 90 24.56 -4.97 -3.69
N GLN A 91 23.43 -4.45 -3.25
CA GLN A 91 23.27 -3.82 -1.94
C GLN A 91 21.93 -4.22 -1.33
N GLU A 92 21.89 -4.59 -0.07
CA GLU A 92 20.70 -5.07 0.64
C GLU A 92 19.97 -6.23 -0.08
N GLY A 93 20.72 -7.12 -0.73
CA GLY A 93 20.14 -8.24 -1.47
C GLY A 93 19.57 -7.89 -2.84
N VAL A 94 19.56 -6.63 -3.23
CA VAL A 94 19.06 -6.12 -4.51
C VAL A 94 20.22 -5.76 -5.43
N SER A 95 20.08 -6.05 -6.73
CA SER A 95 21.05 -5.68 -7.77
C SER A 95 20.70 -4.30 -8.34
N PHE A 96 21.74 -3.51 -8.61
CA PHE A 96 21.66 -2.20 -9.23
C PHE A 96 22.61 -2.08 -10.39
N LEU A 97 22.19 -1.44 -11.48
CA LEU A 97 23.10 -0.90 -12.47
C LEU A 97 23.37 0.56 -12.11
N ALA A 98 24.56 0.83 -11.60
CA ALA A 98 25.00 2.15 -11.19
C ALA A 98 25.75 2.83 -12.36
N VAL A 99 25.21 3.90 -12.89
CA VAL A 99 25.84 4.70 -13.95
C VAL A 99 26.75 5.74 -13.32
N ARG A 100 28.04 5.71 -13.67
CA ARG A 100 29.05 6.56 -13.08
C ARG A 100 29.63 7.55 -14.09
N GLN A 101 29.87 8.76 -13.63
CA GLN A 101 30.65 9.75 -14.36
C GLN A 101 32.15 9.38 -14.39
N PRO A 102 32.94 10.02 -15.27
CA PRO A 102 34.39 9.79 -15.31
C PRO A 102 35.14 10.08 -14.00
N ASN A 103 34.58 10.91 -13.12
CA ASN A 103 35.11 11.17 -11.78
C ASN A 103 34.74 10.07 -10.75
N GLY A 104 33.97 9.06 -11.15
CA GLY A 104 33.54 7.95 -10.31
C GLY A 104 32.21 8.15 -9.59
N ASP A 105 31.63 9.34 -9.61
CA ASP A 105 30.35 9.64 -8.96
C ASP A 105 29.20 8.87 -9.61
N CYS A 106 28.40 8.17 -8.82
CA CYS A 106 27.18 7.57 -9.28
C CYS A 106 26.13 8.66 -9.48
N VAL A 107 25.53 8.68 -10.66
CA VAL A 107 24.60 9.75 -11.06
C VAL A 107 23.24 9.22 -11.47
N TYR A 108 23.14 7.91 -11.68
CA TYR A 108 21.89 7.26 -12.05
C TYR A 108 21.90 5.78 -11.68
N THR A 109 20.75 5.24 -11.35
CA THR A 109 20.61 3.82 -10.99
C THR A 109 19.41 3.19 -11.69
N LEU A 110 19.56 1.90 -12.07
CA LEU A 110 18.45 1.03 -12.35
C LEU A 110 18.47 -0.09 -11.31
N ARG A 111 17.32 -0.36 -10.75
CA ARG A 111 17.11 -1.43 -9.78
C ARG A 111 16.59 -2.67 -10.50
N GLU A 112 17.21 -3.81 -10.26
CA GLU A 112 16.65 -5.09 -10.68
C GLU A 112 15.30 -5.30 -9.98
N THR A 113 14.27 -5.59 -10.79
CA THR A 113 12.97 -6.04 -10.28
C THR A 113 12.89 -7.53 -10.55
N PRO A 114 13.07 -8.40 -9.56
CA PRO A 114 12.85 -9.83 -9.74
C PRO A 114 11.40 -10.06 -10.18
N ASP A 115 11.16 -11.07 -11.02
CA ASP A 115 9.81 -11.52 -11.42
C ASP A 115 8.93 -11.86 -10.21
N ASN A 116 9.57 -12.03 -9.06
CA ASN A 116 8.95 -12.09 -7.74
C ASN A 116 9.46 -10.89 -6.93
N LEU A 117 8.64 -9.91 -6.74
CA LEU A 117 8.85 -8.78 -5.82
C LEU A 117 9.13 -9.21 -4.35
N LYS A 118 9.24 -10.50 -4.10
CA LYS A 118 9.44 -11.13 -2.78
C LYS A 118 10.62 -10.60 -1.97
N ASN A 119 11.64 -10.05 -2.62
CA ASN A 119 12.85 -9.56 -1.93
C ASN A 119 12.78 -8.09 -1.48
N CYS A 120 11.70 -7.39 -1.80
CA CYS A 120 11.48 -6.02 -1.32
C CYS A 120 10.74 -5.97 0.04
N VAL A 121 10.29 -7.12 0.54
CA VAL A 121 9.41 -7.24 1.72
C VAL A 121 10.10 -6.89 3.04
N ALA A 122 11.41 -7.06 3.13
CA ALA A 122 12.15 -6.77 4.37
C ALA A 122 12.11 -5.27 4.79
N GLN A 123 11.51 -4.41 3.98
CA GLN A 123 11.61 -2.96 4.13
C GLN A 123 10.28 -2.26 4.39
N GLN A 124 9.21 -3.00 4.60
CA GLN A 124 7.88 -2.42 4.89
C GLN A 124 7.70 -1.98 6.34
N LYS A 125 8.77 -1.62 7.03
CA LYS A 125 8.66 -0.97 8.32
C LYS A 125 7.94 0.37 8.11
N ILE A 126 6.88 0.64 8.88
CA ILE A 126 6.26 1.97 8.87
C ILE A 126 7.35 2.97 9.19
N ILE A 127 7.53 3.94 8.31
CA ILE A 127 8.43 5.06 8.54
C ILE A 127 7.81 5.86 9.69
N ASP A 128 8.27 5.62 10.92
CA ASP A 128 8.07 6.57 12.00
C ASP A 128 8.80 7.86 11.59
N GLU A 129 8.20 9.03 11.77
CA GLU A 129 8.83 10.32 11.44
C GLU A 129 10.22 10.47 12.04
N ARG A 130 10.51 9.77 13.15
CA ARG A 130 11.84 9.73 13.78
C ARG A 130 12.88 8.96 12.98
N ASP A 131 12.45 7.99 12.21
CA ASP A 131 13.32 7.07 11.47
C ASP A 131 13.40 7.40 9.97
N VAL A 132 12.58 8.35 9.48
CA VAL A 132 12.54 8.76 8.06
C VAL A 132 13.93 9.11 7.56
N SER A 133 14.66 9.92 8.28
CA SER A 133 16.00 10.35 7.91
C SER A 133 16.97 9.18 7.71
N TRP A 134 16.92 8.21 8.60
CA TRP A 134 17.78 7.03 8.53
C TRP A 134 17.39 6.12 7.37
N MET A 135 16.08 5.93 7.15
CA MET A 135 15.57 5.14 6.04
C MET A 135 15.89 5.74 4.69
N LEU A 136 15.75 7.05 4.52
CA LEU A 136 16.07 7.74 3.28
C LEU A 136 17.52 7.52 2.82
N GLN A 137 18.44 7.34 3.76
CA GLN A 137 19.86 7.16 3.50
C GLN A 137 20.31 5.69 3.42
N ASN A 138 19.59 4.79 4.08
CA ASN A 138 20.09 3.43 4.34
C ASN A 138 19.20 2.31 3.79
N HIS A 139 17.93 2.61 3.43
CA HIS A 139 16.98 1.62 2.91
C HIS A 139 16.33 2.08 1.63
N LEU A 140 16.06 1.14 0.75
CA LEU A 140 15.25 1.39 -0.44
C LEU A 140 13.80 1.68 -0.03
N LEU A 141 13.28 2.78 -0.53
CA LEU A 141 11.86 3.11 -0.36
C LEU A 141 11.00 2.28 -1.31
N ASP A 142 9.77 2.01 -0.87
CA ASP A 142 8.76 1.34 -1.66
C ASP A 142 7.70 2.35 -2.16
N THR A 143 7.24 2.20 -3.41
CA THR A 143 6.18 3.03 -3.99
C THR A 143 4.88 3.00 -3.20
N HIS A 144 4.53 1.85 -2.62
CA HIS A 144 3.37 1.75 -1.73
C HIS A 144 3.45 2.66 -0.52
N TYR A 145 4.62 2.71 0.07
CA TYR A 145 4.91 3.58 1.18
C TYR A 145 4.72 5.03 0.82
N LEU A 146 5.27 5.40 -0.33
CA LEU A 146 5.24 6.78 -0.80
C LEU A 146 3.83 7.23 -1.18
N GLY A 147 2.95 6.31 -1.52
CA GLY A 147 1.52 6.57 -1.70
C GLY A 147 0.82 7.15 -0.46
N CYS A 148 1.37 6.92 0.73
CA CYS A 148 0.82 7.44 1.99
C CYS A 148 1.19 8.90 2.29
N PHE A 149 2.10 9.51 1.52
CA PHE A 149 2.59 10.87 1.78
C PHE A 149 1.99 11.88 0.81
N SER A 150 1.73 13.08 1.28
CA SER A 150 1.34 14.21 0.43
C SER A 150 2.51 14.67 -0.45
N LYS A 151 2.22 15.30 -1.60
CA LYS A 151 3.27 15.88 -2.46
C LYS A 151 4.22 16.84 -1.72
N PRO A 152 3.74 17.72 -0.81
CA PRO A 152 4.65 18.52 0.03
C PRO A 152 5.58 17.69 0.92
N GLN A 153 5.09 16.58 1.49
CA GLN A 153 5.93 15.68 2.30
C GLN A 153 6.95 14.93 1.44
N LEU A 154 6.54 14.38 0.29
CA LEU A 154 7.48 13.76 -0.66
C LEU A 154 8.57 14.74 -1.07
N ARG A 155 8.20 16.02 -1.32
CA ARG A 155 9.16 17.08 -1.62
C ARG A 155 10.13 17.32 -0.45
N LEU A 156 9.65 17.33 0.78
CA LEU A 156 10.52 17.46 1.96
C LEU A 156 11.44 16.25 2.11
N MET A 157 10.92 15.02 2.01
CA MET A 157 11.72 13.78 2.07
C MET A 157 12.81 13.76 1.00
N ARG A 158 12.46 14.08 -0.24
CA ARG A 158 13.43 14.19 -1.34
C ARG A 158 14.55 15.21 -1.04
N ASN A 159 14.18 16.36 -0.51
CA ASN A 159 15.14 17.39 -0.19
C ASN A 159 15.91 17.12 1.10
N GLU A 160 15.39 16.27 2.00
CA GLU A 160 16.12 15.85 3.19
C GLU A 160 17.35 15.02 2.84
N ILE A 161 17.26 14.11 1.85
CA ILE A 161 18.42 13.38 1.33
C ILE A 161 19.54 14.38 0.98
N LEU A 162 19.23 15.42 0.23
CA LEU A 162 20.19 16.44 -0.16
C LEU A 162 20.67 17.30 1.04
N ALA A 163 19.75 17.65 1.95
CA ALA A 163 20.05 18.46 3.12
C ALA A 163 21.01 17.77 4.08
N ARG A 164 20.95 16.42 4.20
CA ARG A 164 21.88 15.63 5.01
C ARG A 164 23.32 15.74 4.54
N HIS A 165 23.52 15.97 3.23
CA HIS A 165 24.82 16.24 2.62
C HIS A 165 25.16 17.73 2.56
N GLY A 166 24.32 18.59 3.14
CA GLY A 166 24.56 20.04 3.21
C GLY A 166 24.16 20.82 1.96
N TRP A 167 23.24 20.31 1.13
CA TRP A 167 22.79 21.02 -0.06
C TRP A 167 22.27 22.42 0.29
N THR A 168 22.81 23.47 -0.35
CA THR A 168 22.39 24.84 -0.18
C THR A 168 21.17 25.13 -1.04
N PHE A 169 20.00 25.32 -0.41
CA PHE A 169 18.73 25.52 -1.11
C PHE A 169 18.51 26.98 -1.56
N GLN A 170 17.95 27.14 -2.76
CA GLN A 170 17.51 28.45 -3.26
C GLN A 170 16.06 28.76 -2.84
N ALA A 171 15.19 27.74 -2.73
CA ALA A 171 13.80 27.91 -2.33
C ALA A 171 13.70 28.35 -0.85
N LYS A 172 12.94 29.41 -0.60
CA LYS A 172 12.83 30.03 0.73
C LYS A 172 12.28 29.08 1.78
N ASP A 173 11.23 28.35 1.43
CA ASP A 173 10.57 27.36 2.33
C ASP A 173 11.52 26.26 2.77
N LEU A 174 12.32 25.70 1.85
CA LEU A 174 13.31 24.67 2.18
C LEU A 174 14.46 25.22 3.03
N ARG A 175 14.93 26.44 2.77
CA ARG A 175 15.94 27.09 3.62
C ARG A 175 15.43 27.30 5.05
N GLU A 176 14.18 27.74 5.19
CA GLU A 176 13.58 27.96 6.50
C GLU A 176 13.33 26.63 7.24
N HIS A 177 12.87 25.60 6.50
CA HIS A 177 12.61 24.28 7.07
C HIS A 177 13.91 23.63 7.55
N PHE A 178 14.90 23.46 6.69
CA PHE A 178 16.15 22.79 7.04
C PHE A 178 17.06 23.67 7.91
N GLY A 179 17.02 24.99 7.74
CA GLY A 179 17.78 25.90 8.59
C GLY A 179 17.44 25.85 10.08
N ARG A 180 16.27 25.32 10.45
CA ARG A 180 15.86 25.05 11.84
C ARG A 180 16.39 23.73 12.39
N GLN A 181 16.96 22.88 11.51
CA GLN A 181 17.45 21.56 11.91
C GLN A 181 18.88 21.67 12.43
N PRO A 182 19.17 21.19 13.66
CA PRO A 182 20.50 21.30 14.28
C PRO A 182 21.61 20.58 13.50
N TRP A 183 21.24 19.59 12.70
CA TRP A 183 22.16 18.77 11.92
C TRP A 183 22.46 19.36 10.54
N TYR A 184 21.67 20.32 10.04
CA TYR A 184 21.86 20.89 8.70
C TYR A 184 23.04 21.87 8.66
N LYS A 185 24.01 21.57 7.81
CA LYS A 185 25.22 22.40 7.60
C LYS A 185 25.41 22.62 6.10
N PRO A 186 24.95 23.75 5.55
CA PRO A 186 25.03 24.01 4.12
C PRO A 186 26.49 24.10 3.65
N VAL A 187 26.78 23.46 2.49
CA VAL A 187 28.09 23.57 1.81
C VAL A 187 28.12 24.78 0.89
N ALA A 188 29.33 25.26 0.58
CA ALA A 188 29.52 26.41 -0.30
C ALA A 188 29.22 26.07 -1.79
N ASP A 189 29.49 24.85 -2.20
CA ASP A 189 29.28 24.37 -3.57
C ASP A 189 28.51 23.03 -3.55
N ASN A 190 27.29 23.05 -4.08
CA ASN A 190 26.44 21.87 -4.19
C ASN A 190 27.03 20.79 -5.12
N ASN A 191 27.93 21.16 -6.06
CA ASN A 191 28.58 20.16 -6.92
C ASN A 191 29.58 19.28 -6.19
N SER A 192 29.95 19.61 -4.95
CA SER A 192 30.81 18.79 -4.12
C SER A 192 30.07 17.63 -3.44
N ILE A 193 28.74 17.57 -3.57
CA ILE A 193 27.91 16.56 -2.92
C ILE A 193 27.87 15.29 -3.77
N THR A 194 28.20 14.17 -3.15
CA THR A 194 28.09 12.83 -3.72
C THR A 194 27.07 12.02 -2.90
N LEU A 195 26.13 11.39 -3.57
CA LEU A 195 25.11 10.52 -2.96
C LEU A 195 25.48 9.05 -3.10
N GLY A 196 25.10 8.26 -2.12
CA GLY A 196 25.17 6.80 -2.19
C GLY A 196 24.12 6.22 -3.17
N ILE A 197 24.29 4.95 -3.54
CA ILE A 197 23.36 4.26 -4.47
C ILE A 197 21.94 4.23 -3.92
N ILE A 198 21.77 3.93 -2.64
CA ILE A 198 20.45 3.92 -1.97
C ILE A 198 19.83 5.31 -1.99
N GLU A 199 20.58 6.32 -1.58
CA GLU A 199 20.10 7.70 -1.55
C GLU A 199 19.69 8.20 -2.93
N LEU A 200 20.50 7.88 -3.95
CA LEU A 200 20.21 8.27 -5.33
C LEU A 200 18.96 7.59 -5.87
N THR A 201 18.81 6.28 -5.59
CA THR A 201 17.63 5.51 -5.98
C THR A 201 16.37 6.06 -5.29
N ASN A 202 16.45 6.33 -3.99
CA ASN A 202 15.33 6.93 -3.26
C ASN A 202 14.98 8.35 -3.76
N LEU A 203 15.98 9.14 -4.10
CA LEU A 203 15.78 10.48 -4.66
C LEU A 203 15.07 10.43 -6.01
N GLN A 204 15.45 9.50 -6.88
CA GLN A 204 14.80 9.28 -8.18
C GLN A 204 13.32 8.86 -7.98
N LEU A 205 13.09 7.89 -7.09
CA LEU A 205 11.75 7.42 -6.75
C LEU A 205 10.87 8.54 -6.19
N LEU A 206 11.36 9.26 -5.19
CA LEU A 206 10.63 10.38 -4.57
C LEU A 206 10.30 11.48 -5.59
N LYS A 207 11.21 11.74 -6.54
CA LYS A 207 10.97 12.70 -7.62
C LYS A 207 9.86 12.24 -8.56
N SER A 208 9.86 10.98 -8.93
CA SER A 208 8.81 10.38 -9.76
C SER A 208 7.44 10.43 -9.05
N GLU A 209 7.39 10.03 -7.79
CA GLU A 209 6.18 10.02 -6.99
C GLU A 209 5.64 11.46 -6.69
N GLU A 210 6.52 12.45 -6.53
CA GLU A 210 6.13 13.85 -6.40
C GLU A 210 5.53 14.41 -7.71
N ALA A 211 6.09 13.99 -8.86
CA ALA A 211 5.66 14.43 -10.18
C ALA A 211 4.39 13.74 -10.67
N ALA A 212 4.08 12.54 -10.16
CA ALA A 212 2.93 11.77 -10.61
C ALA A 212 1.63 12.56 -10.47
N ASP A 213 0.94 12.78 -11.59
CA ASP A 213 -0.37 13.45 -11.62
C ASP A 213 -1.48 12.38 -11.74
N ASP A 214 -1.53 11.54 -10.73
CA ASP A 214 -2.43 10.40 -10.68
C ASP A 214 -3.70 10.66 -9.88
N GLY A 215 -3.95 11.92 -9.52
CA GLY A 215 -5.11 12.33 -8.72
C GLY A 215 -5.16 11.73 -7.30
N ARG A 216 -4.08 11.09 -6.85
CA ARG A 216 -4.03 10.39 -5.56
C ARG A 216 -4.19 11.36 -4.40
N VAL A 217 -5.04 11.01 -3.44
CA VAL A 217 -5.01 11.60 -2.11
C VAL A 217 -3.85 10.97 -1.35
N ARG A 218 -2.82 11.77 -1.11
CA ARG A 218 -1.67 11.38 -0.31
C ARG A 218 -1.87 11.92 1.11
N TYR A 219 -1.66 11.05 2.09
CA TYR A 219 -1.91 11.38 3.50
C TYR A 219 -0.67 11.90 4.18
N GLU A 220 -0.87 12.84 5.11
CA GLU A 220 0.19 13.24 6.02
C GLU A 220 0.41 12.13 7.06
N ASN A 221 1.65 11.62 7.12
CA ASN A 221 2.04 10.66 8.15
C ASN A 221 2.30 11.41 9.45
N THR A 222 1.25 11.68 10.20
CA THR A 222 1.37 12.19 11.56
C THR A 222 1.07 11.05 12.53
N LYS A 223 1.75 11.02 13.69
CA LYS A 223 1.39 10.12 14.81
C LYS A 223 -0.03 10.32 15.34
N ALA A 224 -0.64 11.44 15.02
CA ALA A 224 -2.07 11.62 15.11
C ALA A 224 -2.72 10.79 13.99
N ALA A 225 -3.88 10.20 14.25
CA ALA A 225 -4.77 9.70 13.21
C ALA A 225 -4.70 10.65 12.01
N PRO A 226 -4.57 10.13 10.77
CA PRO A 226 -4.37 10.97 9.62
C PRO A 226 -5.34 12.14 9.71
N LYS A 227 -4.80 13.36 9.78
CA LYS A 227 -5.66 14.55 9.77
C LYS A 227 -6.52 14.39 8.56
N MET A 228 -7.84 14.38 8.78
CA MET A 228 -8.80 14.28 7.71
C MET A 228 -8.41 15.27 6.62
N VAL A 229 -8.02 14.74 5.45
CA VAL A 229 -7.97 15.58 4.27
C VAL A 229 -9.42 16.04 4.10
N GLU A 230 -9.67 17.32 4.29
CA GLU A 230 -10.98 17.87 4.01
C GLU A 230 -11.30 17.49 2.57
N ALA A 231 -12.39 16.77 2.39
CA ALA A 231 -12.82 16.43 1.05
C ALA A 231 -13.01 17.73 0.28
N VAL A 232 -12.39 17.84 -0.88
CA VAL A 232 -12.40 19.08 -1.69
C VAL A 232 -13.82 19.59 -1.93
N GLY A 233 -14.81 18.69 -1.95
CA GLY A 233 -16.25 19.00 -2.08
C GLY A 233 -17.00 19.28 -0.76
N GLY A 234 -16.27 19.33 0.37
CA GLY A 234 -16.87 19.59 1.68
C GLY A 234 -17.45 18.36 2.37
N VAL A 235 -18.02 18.58 3.55
CA VAL A 235 -18.63 17.55 4.41
C VAL A 235 -20.15 17.64 4.32
N ILE A 236 -20.80 16.52 3.99
CA ILE A 236 -22.27 16.41 4.01
C ILE A 236 -22.66 15.52 5.18
N THR A 237 -23.29 16.08 6.19
CA THR A 237 -23.81 15.30 7.32
C THR A 237 -25.17 14.71 6.98
N VAL A 238 -25.32 13.42 7.25
CA VAL A 238 -26.51 12.63 6.93
C VAL A 238 -27.08 11.96 8.18
N THR A 239 -28.38 11.76 8.20
CA THR A 239 -29.10 11.15 9.31
C THR A 239 -30.10 10.07 8.87
N THR A 240 -30.24 9.86 7.56
CA THR A 240 -31.11 8.83 6.99
C THR A 240 -30.40 8.13 5.83
N GLU A 241 -30.84 6.92 5.49
CA GLU A 241 -30.35 6.12 4.38
C GLU A 241 -30.50 6.86 3.04
N GLU A 242 -31.62 7.55 2.83
CA GLU A 242 -31.86 8.34 1.63
C GLU A 242 -30.86 9.49 1.49
N GLN A 243 -30.59 10.21 2.59
CA GLN A 243 -29.57 11.26 2.60
C GLN A 243 -28.18 10.68 2.34
N PHE A 244 -27.87 9.52 2.92
CA PHE A 244 -26.59 8.83 2.71
C PHE A 244 -26.39 8.51 1.24
N ILE A 245 -27.30 7.78 0.62
CA ILE A 245 -27.23 7.44 -0.80
C ILE A 245 -27.13 8.70 -1.67
N ASN A 246 -27.93 9.74 -1.34
CA ASN A 246 -27.95 11.00 -2.06
C ASN A 246 -26.67 11.83 -1.89
N ALA A 247 -25.91 11.65 -0.84
CA ALA A 247 -24.67 12.37 -0.59
C ALA A 247 -23.44 11.73 -1.25
N LEU A 248 -23.49 10.44 -1.63
CA LEU A 248 -22.35 9.74 -2.23
C LEU A 248 -21.84 10.46 -3.49
N GLY A 249 -20.53 10.58 -3.62
CA GLY A 249 -19.89 11.23 -4.78
C GLY A 249 -18.37 11.38 -4.60
N ASN A 250 -17.68 11.74 -5.67
CA ASN A 250 -16.25 11.96 -5.63
C ASN A 250 -15.87 13.19 -4.80
N ASP A 251 -14.65 13.16 -4.26
CA ASP A 251 -13.99 14.30 -3.61
C ASP A 251 -14.80 14.91 -2.44
N ARG A 252 -15.52 14.10 -1.68
CA ARG A 252 -16.36 14.57 -0.57
C ARG A 252 -16.36 13.62 0.62
N GLU A 253 -16.78 14.16 1.74
CA GLU A 253 -17.05 13.38 2.94
C GLU A 253 -18.56 13.28 3.18
N VAL A 254 -19.05 12.06 3.29
CA VAL A 254 -20.40 11.74 3.76
C VAL A 254 -20.27 11.30 5.22
N ARG A 255 -20.77 12.14 6.13
CA ARG A 255 -20.62 11.94 7.56
C ARG A 255 -21.95 11.59 8.22
N LEU A 256 -22.04 10.43 8.82
CA LEU A 256 -23.17 10.09 9.69
C LEU A 256 -23.17 11.00 10.92
N GLY A 257 -24.33 11.54 11.24
CA GLY A 257 -24.51 12.32 12.45
C GLY A 257 -24.28 11.48 13.72
N LYS A 258 -24.16 12.16 14.86
CA LYS A 258 -24.02 11.48 16.15
C LYS A 258 -25.23 10.58 16.43
N ASP A 259 -24.97 9.37 16.94
CA ASP A 259 -25.99 8.36 17.28
C ASP A 259 -26.95 8.01 16.09
N VAL A 260 -26.43 8.10 14.85
CA VAL A 260 -27.16 7.72 13.63
C VAL A 260 -26.84 6.27 13.27
N HIS A 261 -27.87 5.46 13.16
CA HIS A 261 -27.79 4.05 12.80
C HIS A 261 -28.54 3.82 11.49
N LEU A 262 -27.83 3.54 10.40
CA LEU A 262 -28.41 3.30 9.08
C LEU A 262 -28.50 1.80 8.80
N ASN A 263 -29.64 1.32 8.35
CA ASN A 263 -29.78 0.00 7.77
C ASN A 263 -30.00 0.15 6.25
N LEU A 264 -28.94 -0.12 5.48
CA LEU A 264 -28.96 0.13 4.03
C LEU A 264 -29.89 -0.84 3.28
N SER A 265 -30.21 -2.02 3.82
CA SER A 265 -31.12 -2.98 3.18
C SER A 265 -32.47 -2.38 2.85
N ARG A 266 -33.01 -1.55 3.75
CA ARG A 266 -34.32 -0.94 3.60
C ARG A 266 -34.44 0.01 2.42
N ILE A 267 -33.36 0.68 2.07
CA ILE A 267 -33.35 1.61 0.95
C ILE A 267 -32.99 0.94 -0.36
N LEU A 268 -32.13 -0.09 -0.31
CA LEU A 268 -31.70 -0.80 -1.50
C LEU A 268 -32.82 -1.63 -2.14
N GLU A 269 -33.83 -2.04 -1.36
CA GLU A 269 -35.05 -2.69 -1.85
C GLU A 269 -35.99 -1.73 -2.61
N GLN A 270 -35.75 -0.42 -2.51
CA GLN A 270 -36.61 0.63 -3.12
C GLN A 270 -35.96 1.18 -4.41
N GLU A 271 -35.38 0.33 -5.24
CA GLU A 271 -34.67 0.71 -6.48
C GLU A 271 -35.45 1.66 -7.39
N ASP A 272 -36.76 1.47 -7.52
CA ASP A 272 -37.63 2.32 -8.35
C ASP A 272 -37.67 3.80 -7.92
N LYS A 273 -37.39 4.09 -6.66
CA LYS A 273 -37.38 5.44 -6.10
C LYS A 273 -36.19 6.29 -6.54
N PHE A 274 -35.10 5.66 -6.92
CA PHE A 274 -33.83 6.31 -7.21
C PHE A 274 -33.42 6.26 -8.68
N SER A 275 -34.11 5.50 -9.50
CA SER A 275 -33.81 5.28 -10.92
C SER A 275 -33.93 6.53 -11.81
N GLY A 276 -34.43 7.65 -11.33
CA GLY A 276 -34.65 8.87 -12.08
C GLY A 276 -33.96 10.14 -11.57
N VAL A 277 -33.06 10.07 -10.61
CA VAL A 277 -32.38 11.26 -10.07
C VAL A 277 -31.33 11.79 -11.06
N PRO A 278 -31.47 13.06 -11.56
CA PRO A 278 -30.48 13.61 -12.48
C PRO A 278 -29.04 13.64 -11.88
N GLY A 279 -28.09 13.18 -12.67
CA GLY A 279 -26.67 13.15 -12.28
C GLY A 279 -26.24 11.90 -11.53
N ARG A 280 -27.09 10.90 -11.38
CA ARG A 280 -26.78 9.60 -10.78
C ARG A 280 -27.35 8.47 -11.61
N ALA A 281 -26.49 7.54 -11.97
CA ALA A 281 -26.94 6.32 -12.61
C ALA A 281 -26.99 5.21 -11.56
N TRP A 282 -28.17 4.68 -11.30
CA TRP A 282 -28.30 3.34 -10.77
C TRP A 282 -27.99 2.39 -11.93
N ALA A 283 -26.93 1.65 -11.80
CA ALA A 283 -26.60 0.65 -12.79
C ALA A 283 -27.04 -0.72 -12.30
N THR A 284 -27.81 -1.41 -13.10
CA THR A 284 -27.95 -2.86 -12.99
C THR A 284 -26.61 -3.53 -13.33
N ILE A 285 -26.43 -4.79 -12.91
CA ILE A 285 -25.22 -5.63 -13.16
C ILE A 285 -24.72 -5.53 -14.62
N ALA A 286 -25.61 -5.33 -15.58
CA ALA A 286 -25.31 -5.19 -17.01
C ALA A 286 -24.45 -3.94 -17.37
N LYS A 287 -24.23 -3.00 -16.45
CA LYS A 287 -23.40 -1.82 -16.67
C LYS A 287 -22.05 -1.85 -15.91
N ARG A 288 -21.60 -3.02 -15.48
CA ARG A 288 -20.23 -3.18 -14.93
C ARG A 288 -19.15 -2.65 -15.87
N ASP A 289 -19.40 -2.65 -17.17
CA ASP A 289 -18.48 -2.19 -18.22
C ASP A 289 -18.60 -0.69 -18.57
N GLY A 290 -19.27 0.09 -17.75
CA GLY A 290 -19.76 1.45 -18.06
C GLY A 290 -18.78 2.61 -17.86
N GLY A 291 -17.48 2.50 -18.19
CA GLY A 291 -16.56 3.65 -18.19
C GLY A 291 -16.11 4.11 -16.79
N ASP A 292 -15.34 5.22 -16.73
CA ASP A 292 -14.65 5.73 -15.52
C ASP A 292 -15.54 6.59 -14.59
N GLN A 293 -16.81 6.69 -14.84
CA GLN A 293 -17.71 7.52 -14.02
C GLN A 293 -18.10 6.79 -12.72
N PRO A 294 -18.26 7.51 -11.60
CA PRO A 294 -18.74 6.92 -10.36
C PRO A 294 -20.18 6.40 -10.53
N VAL A 295 -20.39 5.18 -10.11
CA VAL A 295 -21.69 4.50 -10.23
C VAL A 295 -22.03 3.83 -8.90
N ILE A 296 -23.29 3.97 -8.47
CA ILE A 296 -23.88 3.23 -7.36
C ILE A 296 -24.63 2.03 -7.96
N ILE A 297 -24.25 0.83 -7.56
CA ILE A 297 -24.84 -0.42 -8.03
C ILE A 297 -25.64 -1.02 -6.87
N SER A 298 -26.90 -1.34 -7.11
CA SER A 298 -27.68 -2.24 -6.26
C SER A 298 -27.70 -3.62 -6.91
N GLU A 299 -27.21 -4.61 -6.21
CA GLU A 299 -27.01 -5.98 -6.72
C GLU A 299 -27.72 -6.98 -5.81
N PHE A 300 -28.51 -7.88 -6.39
CA PHE A 300 -29.17 -8.93 -5.62
C PHE A 300 -28.18 -10.08 -5.30
N CYS A 301 -27.98 -10.32 -4.03
CA CYS A 301 -27.11 -11.38 -3.49
C CYS A 301 -27.94 -12.39 -2.71
N ASN A 302 -28.48 -13.41 -3.37
CA ASN A 302 -29.21 -14.54 -2.80
C ASN A 302 -30.33 -14.20 -1.80
N ASP A 303 -30.08 -13.44 -0.75
CA ASP A 303 -30.98 -13.12 0.34
C ASP A 303 -31.30 -11.63 0.49
N GLY A 304 -30.84 -10.78 -0.44
CA GLY A 304 -31.17 -9.36 -0.44
C GLY A 304 -30.28 -8.53 -1.36
N GLN A 305 -30.35 -7.21 -1.22
CA GLN A 305 -29.60 -6.27 -2.05
C GLN A 305 -28.28 -5.85 -1.40
N GLN A 306 -27.25 -5.72 -2.21
CA GLN A 306 -25.93 -5.20 -1.85
C GLN A 306 -25.69 -3.83 -2.47
N LEU A 307 -25.09 -2.93 -1.70
CA LEU A 307 -24.58 -1.66 -2.19
C LEU A 307 -23.14 -1.83 -2.68
N THR A 308 -22.91 -1.60 -3.97
CA THR A 308 -21.55 -1.53 -4.52
C THR A 308 -21.28 -0.13 -5.07
N LEU A 309 -20.21 0.47 -4.59
CA LEU A 309 -19.67 1.75 -5.02
C LEU A 309 -18.59 1.49 -6.05
N LYS A 310 -18.83 1.84 -7.33
CA LYS A 310 -17.86 1.61 -8.41
C LYS A 310 -17.27 2.92 -8.92
N ASN A 311 -15.97 2.93 -9.19
CA ASN A 311 -15.20 4.05 -9.75
C ASN A 311 -15.24 5.33 -8.89
N PHE A 312 -15.54 5.24 -7.61
CA PHE A 312 -15.48 6.40 -6.73
C PHE A 312 -14.02 6.77 -6.44
N ARG A 313 -13.78 8.08 -6.40
CA ARG A 313 -12.46 8.63 -6.07
C ARG A 313 -12.56 9.56 -4.88
N ARG A 314 -11.71 9.34 -3.88
CA ARG A 314 -11.57 10.19 -2.70
C ARG A 314 -12.90 10.44 -1.97
N LEU A 315 -13.79 9.45 -1.99
CA LEU A 315 -14.99 9.45 -1.16
C LEU A 315 -14.58 9.07 0.26
N VAL A 316 -14.98 9.87 1.23
CA VAL A 316 -14.85 9.55 2.65
C VAL A 316 -16.23 9.24 3.20
N ILE A 317 -16.40 8.05 3.78
CA ILE A 317 -17.56 7.68 4.57
C ILE A 317 -17.13 7.66 6.03
N SER A 318 -17.72 8.54 6.84
CA SER A 318 -17.30 8.68 8.23
C SER A 318 -18.46 8.71 9.19
N GLY A 319 -18.22 8.40 10.45
CA GLY A 319 -19.19 8.50 11.52
C GLY A 319 -18.79 9.50 12.57
N GLN A 320 -19.79 10.07 13.25
CA GLN A 320 -19.62 10.72 14.53
C GLN A 320 -19.78 9.67 15.64
N HIS A 321 -19.67 10.10 16.90
CA HIS A 321 -19.81 9.19 18.04
C HIS A 321 -21.04 8.28 17.92
N ASN A 322 -20.83 6.97 18.10
CA ASN A 322 -21.85 5.94 18.14
C ASN A 322 -22.72 5.87 16.86
N SER A 323 -22.11 6.00 15.70
CA SER A 323 -22.83 5.83 14.43
C SER A 323 -22.49 4.51 13.75
N SER A 324 -23.47 3.90 13.09
CA SER A 324 -23.33 2.60 12.43
C SER A 324 -23.96 2.53 11.04
N ILE A 325 -23.43 1.61 10.26
CA ILE A 325 -24.04 1.14 9.00
C ILE A 325 -24.24 -0.37 9.13
N GLU A 326 -25.44 -0.82 8.92
CA GLU A 326 -25.83 -2.22 9.00
C GLU A 326 -26.56 -2.68 7.74
N VAL A 327 -26.56 -3.98 7.50
CA VAL A 327 -27.36 -4.64 6.46
C VAL A 327 -27.95 -5.95 7.00
N ASP A 328 -29.10 -6.34 6.46
CA ASP A 328 -29.77 -7.59 6.84
C ASP A 328 -29.26 -8.80 6.01
N PRO A 329 -29.05 -8.69 4.68
CA PRO A 329 -28.63 -9.80 3.85
C PRO A 329 -27.22 -10.30 4.21
N ARG A 330 -27.09 -11.60 4.44
CA ARG A 330 -25.83 -12.24 4.88
C ARG A 330 -24.87 -12.54 3.74
N TYR A 331 -25.40 -12.68 2.51
CA TYR A 331 -24.59 -12.88 1.30
C TYR A 331 -24.04 -11.57 0.72
N SER A 332 -24.46 -10.42 1.25
CA SER A 332 -23.98 -9.11 0.81
C SER A 332 -22.76 -8.63 1.62
N TYR A 333 -22.03 -7.70 1.05
CA TYR A 333 -21.17 -6.81 1.83
C TYR A 333 -22.00 -5.66 2.41
N CYS A 334 -21.65 -5.23 3.63
CA CYS A 334 -22.27 -4.02 4.18
C CYS A 334 -21.89 -2.79 3.35
N LEU A 335 -20.63 -2.74 2.92
CA LEU A 335 -20.10 -1.79 1.95
C LEU A 335 -19.18 -2.53 0.96
N SER A 336 -19.44 -2.37 -0.32
CA SER A 336 -18.58 -2.90 -1.39
C SER A 336 -18.00 -1.77 -2.23
N PHE A 337 -16.69 -1.83 -2.47
CA PHE A 337 -15.94 -0.88 -3.30
C PHE A 337 -15.35 -1.63 -4.49
N MET A 338 -15.70 -1.19 -5.71
CA MET A 338 -15.19 -1.77 -6.96
C MET A 338 -14.47 -0.69 -7.75
N ASP A 339 -13.22 -0.95 -8.14
CA ASP A 339 -12.38 -0.02 -8.91
C ASP A 339 -12.29 1.39 -8.28
N CYS A 340 -12.42 1.47 -6.94
CA CYS A 340 -12.38 2.73 -6.21
C CYS A 340 -10.95 3.14 -5.87
N GLU A 341 -10.71 4.46 -5.83
CA GLU A 341 -9.38 5.00 -5.59
C GLU A 341 -9.36 6.04 -4.49
N GLY A 342 -8.49 5.84 -3.49
CA GLY A 342 -8.30 6.77 -2.39
C GLY A 342 -9.54 6.93 -1.51
N CYS A 343 -10.49 6.00 -1.57
CA CYS A 343 -11.69 6.04 -0.74
C CYS A 343 -11.37 5.65 0.70
N ARG A 344 -12.14 6.18 1.64
CA ARG A 344 -11.93 5.96 3.06
C ARG A 344 -13.22 5.67 3.80
N VAL A 345 -13.16 4.70 4.70
CA VAL A 345 -14.18 4.43 5.71
C VAL A 345 -13.56 4.67 7.08
N GLN A 346 -14.21 5.46 7.94
CA GLN A 346 -13.63 5.77 9.25
C GLN A 346 -14.66 6.07 10.35
N ASN A 347 -14.27 5.76 11.59
CA ASN A 347 -15.05 6.06 12.81
C ASN A 347 -16.49 5.53 12.74
N LEU A 348 -16.66 4.30 12.27
CA LEU A 348 -17.96 3.65 12.10
C LEU A 348 -17.96 2.26 12.71
N THR A 349 -19.10 1.88 13.24
CA THR A 349 -19.46 0.48 13.45
C THR A 349 -20.17 -0.03 12.20
N ILE A 350 -19.73 -1.16 11.64
CA ILE A 350 -20.30 -1.71 10.40
C ILE A 350 -20.50 -3.22 10.58
N GLY A 351 -21.66 -3.73 10.24
CA GLY A 351 -21.92 -5.15 10.37
C GLY A 351 -23.27 -5.63 9.84
N HIS A 352 -23.54 -6.90 10.08
CA HIS A 352 -24.81 -7.54 9.71
C HIS A 352 -25.74 -7.66 10.91
N THR A 353 -27.04 -7.46 10.69
CA THR A 353 -28.07 -7.62 11.72
C THR A 353 -28.46 -9.09 11.91
N GLU A 354 -28.31 -9.92 10.86
CA GLU A 354 -28.70 -11.32 10.83
C GLU A 354 -27.46 -12.23 10.97
N GLY A 355 -27.54 -13.23 11.84
CA GLY A 355 -26.51 -14.24 11.99
C GLY A 355 -26.58 -15.34 10.94
N GLY A 356 -25.47 -15.99 10.60
CA GLY A 356 -25.45 -17.13 9.67
C GLY A 356 -24.06 -17.54 9.22
N TYR A 357 -24.02 -18.39 8.19
CA TYR A 357 -22.79 -18.87 7.54
C TYR A 357 -22.92 -18.57 6.05
N CYS A 358 -22.30 -17.53 5.59
CA CYS A 358 -22.42 -17.05 4.22
C CYS A 358 -21.11 -16.43 3.73
N ASP A 359 -20.89 -16.44 2.43
CA ASP A 359 -19.68 -15.91 1.78
C ASP A 359 -19.75 -14.40 1.45
N GLY A 360 -20.66 -13.65 2.07
CA GLY A 360 -20.61 -12.20 2.12
C GLY A 360 -19.48 -11.67 3.02
N GLY A 361 -19.47 -10.38 3.22
CA GLY A 361 -18.47 -9.74 4.09
C GLY A 361 -18.94 -8.42 4.69
N VAL A 362 -18.21 -7.92 5.67
CA VAL A 362 -18.51 -6.59 6.19
C VAL A 362 -18.05 -5.53 5.18
N ILE A 363 -16.80 -5.59 4.74
CA ILE A 363 -16.29 -4.70 3.69
C ILE A 363 -15.67 -5.52 2.56
N GLY A 364 -16.15 -5.31 1.34
CA GLY A 364 -15.56 -5.82 0.10
C GLY A 364 -14.77 -4.75 -0.64
N VAL A 365 -13.57 -5.09 -1.12
CA VAL A 365 -12.76 -4.22 -1.99
C VAL A 365 -12.29 -5.04 -3.17
N GLU A 366 -12.76 -4.72 -4.36
CA GLU A 366 -12.40 -5.40 -5.61
C GLU A 366 -11.78 -4.38 -6.57
N GLY A 367 -10.59 -4.66 -7.07
CA GLY A 367 -9.84 -3.73 -7.90
C GLY A 367 -9.48 -2.43 -7.18
N GLY A 368 -9.21 -1.40 -7.95
CA GLY A 368 -8.90 -0.08 -7.43
C GLY A 368 -7.59 0.02 -6.64
N SER A 369 -7.40 1.15 -5.99
CA SER A 369 -6.13 1.36 -5.28
C SER A 369 -6.23 2.34 -4.12
N ARG A 370 -5.33 2.16 -3.13
CA ARG A 370 -5.12 3.08 -2.01
C ARG A 370 -6.40 3.43 -1.25
N ASN A 371 -7.18 2.41 -0.94
CA ASN A 371 -8.37 2.54 -0.10
C ASN A 371 -8.00 2.33 1.37
N PHE A 372 -8.79 2.91 2.27
CA PHE A 372 -8.45 3.01 3.69
C PHE A 372 -9.65 2.70 4.58
N ILE A 373 -9.39 1.97 5.68
CA ILE A 373 -10.36 1.70 6.73
C ILE A 373 -9.68 2.05 8.07
N PHE A 374 -10.20 3.05 8.78
CA PHE A 374 -9.59 3.55 10.00
C PHE A 374 -10.59 3.68 11.14
N ASP A 375 -10.13 3.34 12.36
CA ASP A 375 -10.89 3.57 13.59
C ASP A 375 -12.32 2.99 13.51
N CYS A 376 -12.47 1.83 12.89
CA CYS A 376 -13.74 1.16 12.69
C CYS A 376 -13.92 -0.06 13.61
N ASP A 377 -15.17 -0.40 13.85
CA ASP A 377 -15.56 -1.63 14.52
C ASP A 377 -16.36 -2.48 13.53
N LEU A 378 -15.75 -3.54 13.00
CA LEU A 378 -16.31 -4.39 11.96
C LEU A 378 -16.77 -5.71 12.59
N TYR A 379 -18.05 -6.04 12.50
CA TYR A 379 -18.58 -7.30 12.99
C TYR A 379 -19.40 -8.03 11.93
N GLY A 380 -19.12 -9.30 11.74
CA GLY A 380 -19.75 -10.10 10.71
C GLY A 380 -20.52 -11.27 11.28
N CYS A 381 -21.81 -11.11 11.43
CA CYS A 381 -22.68 -12.17 11.97
C CYS A 381 -22.85 -13.37 11.00
N GLY A 382 -21.77 -13.96 10.50
CA GLY A 382 -21.85 -15.11 9.61
C GLY A 382 -21.12 -14.94 8.28
N THR A 383 -20.24 -13.97 8.20
CA THR A 383 -19.55 -13.57 6.98
C THR A 383 -18.06 -13.31 7.24
N TYR A 384 -17.31 -12.96 6.23
CA TYR A 384 -15.95 -12.42 6.37
C TYR A 384 -15.95 -10.99 6.93
N GLY A 385 -14.91 -10.64 7.67
CA GLY A 385 -14.69 -9.24 8.05
C GLY A 385 -14.33 -8.38 6.85
N ILE A 386 -13.26 -8.74 6.15
CA ILE A 386 -12.80 -8.04 4.94
C ILE A 386 -12.53 -9.06 3.83
N VAL A 387 -13.02 -8.73 2.63
CA VAL A 387 -12.63 -9.44 1.41
C VAL A 387 -11.95 -8.45 0.48
N ALA A 388 -10.70 -8.71 0.12
CA ALA A 388 -9.91 -7.88 -0.78
C ALA A 388 -9.49 -8.70 -2.01
N ARG A 389 -9.90 -8.27 -3.20
CA ARG A 389 -9.60 -8.94 -4.47
C ARG A 389 -9.01 -7.96 -5.47
N GLU A 390 -7.87 -8.32 -6.07
CA GLU A 390 -7.22 -7.55 -7.13
C GLU A 390 -6.98 -6.07 -6.77
N THR A 391 -6.95 -5.72 -5.48
CA THR A 391 -6.75 -4.34 -5.03
C THR A 391 -5.30 -4.02 -4.77
N ASN A 392 -4.93 -2.75 -4.92
CA ASN A 392 -3.57 -2.26 -4.73
C ASN A 392 -3.51 -1.22 -3.60
N GLY A 393 -2.88 -1.58 -2.48
CA GLY A 393 -2.64 -0.65 -1.39
C GLY A 393 -3.85 -0.41 -0.48
N LEU A 394 -4.54 -1.46 -0.03
CA LEU A 394 -5.53 -1.36 1.04
C LEU A 394 -4.82 -1.21 2.40
N THR A 395 -5.17 -0.17 3.14
CA THR A 395 -4.67 0.03 4.51
C THR A 395 -5.81 0.01 5.51
N VAL A 396 -5.68 -0.86 6.51
CA VAL A 396 -6.62 -0.97 7.63
C VAL A 396 -5.86 -0.64 8.92
N ALA A 397 -6.33 0.32 9.69
CA ALA A 397 -5.63 0.70 10.91
C ALA A 397 -6.58 0.99 12.08
N ARG A 398 -6.16 0.63 13.28
CA ARG A 398 -6.91 0.83 14.54
C ARG A 398 -8.37 0.40 14.41
N THR A 399 -8.56 -0.78 13.84
CA THR A 399 -9.88 -1.33 13.50
C THR A 399 -10.03 -2.70 14.17
N ASN A 400 -11.18 -2.93 14.77
CA ASN A 400 -11.56 -4.25 15.23
C ASN A 400 -12.20 -5.04 14.10
N ILE A 401 -11.91 -6.33 14.03
CA ILE A 401 -12.65 -7.29 13.19
C ILE A 401 -13.02 -8.47 14.06
N HIS A 402 -14.33 -8.64 14.31
CA HIS A 402 -14.79 -9.62 15.27
C HIS A 402 -16.14 -10.23 14.91
N HIS A 403 -16.47 -11.35 15.57
CA HIS A 403 -17.72 -12.10 15.37
C HIS A 403 -17.98 -12.51 13.91
N CYS A 404 -16.93 -12.60 13.11
CA CYS A 404 -17.01 -13.08 11.73
C CYS A 404 -17.03 -14.61 11.76
N THR A 405 -18.12 -15.20 11.33
CA THR A 405 -18.30 -16.66 11.42
C THR A 405 -17.75 -17.42 10.22
N TYR A 406 -17.40 -16.76 9.14
CA TYR A 406 -16.79 -17.39 7.96
C TYR A 406 -15.28 -17.16 7.86
N GLY A 407 -14.77 -16.17 8.55
CA GLY A 407 -13.35 -15.87 8.65
C GLY A 407 -13.09 -14.38 8.89
N ILE A 408 -11.89 -14.06 9.34
CA ILE A 408 -11.47 -12.66 9.56
C ILE A 408 -11.37 -11.95 8.22
N MET A 409 -10.67 -12.56 7.26
CA MET A 409 -10.46 -11.97 5.95
C MET A 409 -10.10 -12.97 4.87
N GLU A 410 -10.39 -12.58 3.64
CA GLU A 410 -9.93 -13.25 2.42
C GLU A 410 -9.18 -12.24 1.54
N LEU A 411 -7.95 -12.58 1.13
CA LEU A 411 -7.08 -11.75 0.31
C LEU A 411 -6.71 -12.49 -0.98
N TRP A 412 -7.18 -11.98 -2.13
CA TRP A 412 -6.94 -12.60 -3.44
C TRP A 412 -6.26 -11.64 -4.38
N SER A 413 -5.16 -12.09 -5.01
CA SER A 413 -4.45 -11.36 -6.07
C SER A 413 -4.25 -9.87 -5.76
N SER A 414 -4.11 -9.53 -4.48
CA SER A 414 -4.03 -8.16 -4.00
C SER A 414 -2.59 -7.79 -3.66
N LEU A 415 -2.24 -6.52 -3.84
CA LEU A 415 -0.90 -6.01 -3.64
C LEU A 415 -0.87 -4.97 -2.52
N GLY A 416 0.04 -5.14 -1.55
CA GLY A 416 0.27 -4.14 -0.51
C GLY A 416 -0.89 -3.96 0.46
N VAL A 417 -1.50 -5.04 0.92
CA VAL A 417 -2.55 -5.00 1.95
C VAL A 417 -1.90 -4.91 3.32
N LYS A 418 -2.22 -3.85 4.05
CA LYS A 418 -1.60 -3.57 5.34
C LYS A 418 -2.63 -3.42 6.45
N PHE A 419 -2.34 -4.08 7.58
CA PHE A 419 -3.08 -3.93 8.83
C PHE A 419 -2.15 -3.34 9.90
N SER A 420 -2.58 -2.28 10.57
CA SER A 420 -1.78 -1.63 11.60
C SER A 420 -2.61 -1.36 12.85
N GLU A 421 -2.11 -1.82 14.01
CA GLU A 421 -2.77 -1.64 15.30
C GLU A 421 -4.23 -2.15 15.35
N CYS A 422 -4.54 -3.19 14.58
CA CYS A 422 -5.86 -3.81 14.52
C CYS A 422 -6.00 -4.92 15.56
N ASP A 423 -7.25 -5.17 15.98
CA ASP A 423 -7.61 -6.26 16.87
C ASP A 423 -8.53 -7.25 16.14
N PHE A 424 -8.18 -8.54 16.19
CA PHE A 424 -8.93 -9.63 15.58
C PHE A 424 -9.33 -10.62 16.67
N PHE A 425 -10.62 -10.71 16.97
CA PHE A 425 -11.09 -11.52 18.08
C PHE A 425 -12.50 -12.08 17.86
N GLU A 426 -12.79 -13.20 18.51
CA GLU A 426 -14.09 -13.88 18.46
C GLU A 426 -14.57 -14.24 17.05
N ASN A 427 -13.62 -14.48 16.14
CA ASN A 427 -13.89 -14.96 14.79
C ASN A 427 -13.83 -16.49 14.75
N ARG A 428 -14.56 -17.09 13.80
CA ARG A 428 -14.73 -18.55 13.73
C ARG A 428 -14.49 -19.06 12.31
N GLU A 429 -14.59 -20.38 12.15
CA GLU A 429 -14.65 -21.23 10.97
C GLU A 429 -13.36 -21.47 10.18
N PHE A 430 -13.49 -22.18 9.07
CA PHE A 430 -12.55 -22.97 8.27
C PHE A 430 -11.10 -22.50 8.24
N ALA A 431 -10.86 -21.22 7.98
CA ALA A 431 -9.58 -20.55 8.04
C ALA A 431 -9.81 -19.10 8.40
N LEU A 432 -9.10 -18.60 9.40
CA LEU A 432 -9.37 -17.25 9.89
C LEU A 432 -8.88 -16.19 8.90
N ILE A 433 -7.70 -16.39 8.30
CA ILE A 433 -7.13 -15.52 7.28
C ILE A 433 -6.70 -16.37 6.09
N THR A 434 -7.37 -16.20 4.97
CA THR A 434 -7.01 -16.85 3.70
C THR A 434 -6.31 -15.85 2.79
N LYS A 435 -5.17 -16.26 2.23
CA LYS A 435 -4.40 -15.44 1.30
C LYS A 435 -3.99 -16.29 0.10
N ASN A 436 -4.26 -15.80 -1.10
CA ASN A 436 -3.94 -16.48 -2.35
C ASN A 436 -3.58 -15.48 -3.45
N GLY A 437 -2.42 -15.63 -4.08
CA GLY A 437 -1.93 -14.76 -5.13
C GLY A 437 -1.69 -13.31 -4.70
N SER A 438 -1.73 -13.02 -3.40
CA SER A 438 -1.55 -11.67 -2.87
C SER A 438 -0.11 -11.46 -2.41
N GLU A 439 0.43 -10.27 -2.69
CA GLU A 439 1.80 -9.92 -2.34
C GLU A 439 1.84 -8.77 -1.32
N TYR A 440 2.92 -8.68 -0.55
CA TYR A 440 3.15 -7.61 0.45
C TYR A 440 2.01 -7.45 1.47
N THR A 441 1.56 -8.57 2.03
CA THR A 441 0.60 -8.54 3.15
C THR A 441 1.36 -8.31 4.46
N VAL A 442 1.01 -7.26 5.19
CA VAL A 442 1.70 -6.84 6.40
C VAL A 442 0.73 -6.66 7.55
N PHE A 443 1.07 -7.22 8.71
CA PHE A 443 0.42 -6.93 9.98
C PHE A 443 1.44 -6.27 10.91
N GLU A 444 1.11 -5.09 11.41
CA GLU A 444 1.96 -4.32 12.30
C GLU A 444 1.24 -4.01 13.61
N LYS A 445 1.84 -4.40 14.73
CA LYS A 445 1.28 -4.20 16.08
C LYS A 445 -0.17 -4.66 16.22
N CYS A 446 -0.57 -5.64 15.41
CA CYS A 446 -1.89 -6.24 15.47
C CYS A 446 -1.98 -7.27 16.61
N ARG A 447 -3.20 -7.50 17.10
CA ARG A 447 -3.46 -8.50 18.12
C ARG A 447 -4.50 -9.50 17.62
N PHE A 448 -4.17 -10.80 17.78
CA PHE A 448 -5.04 -11.92 17.42
C PHE A 448 -5.32 -12.69 18.70
N TYR A 449 -6.54 -12.70 19.15
CA TYR A 449 -6.89 -13.34 20.43
C TYR A 449 -8.34 -13.84 20.46
N ASN A 450 -8.61 -14.85 21.26
CA ASN A 450 -9.96 -15.42 21.46
C ASN A 450 -10.68 -15.80 20.14
N ASN A 451 -9.92 -16.11 19.08
CA ASN A 451 -10.47 -16.65 17.84
C ASN A 451 -10.66 -18.17 17.97
N TRP A 452 -11.43 -18.76 17.06
CA TRP A 452 -11.74 -20.18 17.08
C TRP A 452 -10.46 -21.03 17.03
N PRO A 453 -10.14 -21.78 18.11
CA PRO A 453 -8.83 -22.42 18.27
C PRO A 453 -8.58 -23.61 17.34
N GLU A 454 -9.61 -24.15 16.72
CA GLU A 454 -9.55 -25.31 15.82
C GLU A 454 -9.29 -24.94 14.36
N ALA A 455 -9.42 -23.65 14.01
CA ALA A 455 -9.14 -23.15 12.67
C ALA A 455 -7.72 -22.59 12.60
N PRO A 456 -6.95 -22.83 11.51
CA PRO A 456 -5.65 -22.21 11.34
C PRO A 456 -5.80 -20.68 11.22
N LEU A 457 -4.94 -19.93 11.94
CA LEU A 457 -4.99 -18.48 11.88
C LEU A 457 -4.64 -17.98 10.47
N PHE A 458 -3.58 -18.51 9.87
CA PHE A 458 -3.16 -18.18 8.51
C PHE A 458 -3.23 -19.41 7.60
N SER A 459 -4.13 -19.39 6.62
CA SER A 459 -4.24 -20.41 5.58
C SER A 459 -3.62 -19.90 4.28
N THR A 460 -2.32 -20.07 4.16
CA THR A 460 -1.56 -19.66 2.98
C THR A 460 -0.18 -20.31 2.98
N ASN A 461 0.39 -20.51 1.79
CA ASN A 461 1.79 -20.82 1.58
C ASN A 461 2.60 -19.61 1.13
N GLU A 462 2.00 -18.44 1.12
CA GLU A 462 2.58 -17.19 0.66
C GLU A 462 3.05 -16.34 1.84
N ASP A 463 4.07 -15.50 1.61
CA ASP A 463 4.67 -14.70 2.65
C ASP A 463 3.69 -13.69 3.29
N ILE A 464 3.67 -13.68 4.62
CA ILE A 464 3.02 -12.67 5.46
C ILE A 464 4.10 -12.06 6.35
N THR A 465 4.16 -10.74 6.40
CA THR A 465 5.12 -10.04 7.26
C THR A 465 4.44 -9.54 8.53
N LEU A 466 5.08 -9.81 9.66
CA LEU A 466 4.58 -9.46 11.00
C LEU A 466 5.59 -8.55 11.70
N TYR A 467 5.13 -7.44 12.27
CA TYR A 467 5.91 -6.53 13.09
C TYR A 467 5.22 -6.27 14.41
N GLY A 468 5.84 -6.60 15.53
CA GLY A 468 5.35 -6.32 16.87
C GLY A 468 3.93 -6.83 17.17
N CYS A 469 3.52 -7.89 16.51
CA CYS A 469 2.19 -8.49 16.69
C CYS A 469 2.10 -9.32 17.96
N GLU A 470 0.91 -9.41 18.53
CA GLU A 470 0.60 -10.31 19.63
C GLU A 470 -0.38 -11.38 19.13
N ILE A 471 0.06 -12.64 19.11
CA ILE A 471 -0.67 -13.75 18.51
C ILE A 471 -0.93 -14.79 19.59
N TYR A 472 -2.17 -14.88 19.97
CA TYR A 472 -2.70 -15.83 20.96
C TYR A 472 -3.58 -16.85 20.24
N HIS A 473 -2.94 -17.83 19.61
CA HIS A 473 -3.65 -18.86 18.82
C HIS A 473 -2.85 -20.17 18.78
N PRO A 474 -3.47 -21.34 19.06
CA PRO A 474 -2.76 -22.62 19.08
C PRO A 474 -2.33 -23.10 17.68
N GLU A 475 -3.15 -22.84 16.65
CA GLU A 475 -2.93 -23.26 15.27
C GLU A 475 -2.66 -22.06 14.37
N VAL A 476 -1.40 -21.73 14.14
CA VAL A 476 -1.03 -20.52 13.36
C VAL A 476 -0.87 -20.78 11.87
N GLY A 477 -0.91 -22.01 11.43
CA GLY A 477 -0.67 -22.39 10.03
C GLY A 477 0.82 -22.59 9.72
N SER A 478 1.22 -22.47 8.45
CA SER A 478 2.62 -22.67 8.05
C SER A 478 3.51 -21.53 8.54
N ARG A 479 4.35 -21.83 9.52
CA ARG A 479 5.34 -20.84 10.02
C ARG A 479 6.41 -20.48 8.98
N GLU A 480 6.62 -21.29 7.98
CA GLU A 480 7.56 -21.02 6.89
C GLU A 480 7.14 -19.81 6.04
N SER A 481 5.83 -19.53 6.00
CA SER A 481 5.27 -18.38 5.31
C SER A 481 5.25 -17.09 6.15
N LEU A 482 5.55 -17.18 7.46
CA LEU A 482 5.52 -16.04 8.36
C LEU A 482 6.93 -15.45 8.49
N ARG A 483 7.04 -14.16 8.20
CA ARG A 483 8.30 -13.41 8.32
C ARG A 483 8.21 -12.41 9.45
N GLU A 484 9.16 -12.48 10.35
CA GLU A 484 9.29 -11.58 11.51
C GLU A 484 10.63 -10.86 11.44
N PRO A 485 10.77 -9.80 10.65
CA PRO A 485 12.06 -9.15 10.44
C PRO A 485 12.72 -8.62 11.72
N ASP A 486 11.91 -8.13 12.66
CA ASP A 486 12.39 -7.58 13.93
C ASP A 486 12.42 -8.61 15.07
N GLY A 487 11.78 -9.78 14.89
CA GLY A 487 11.70 -10.85 15.91
C GLY A 487 11.00 -10.41 17.21
N ASP A 488 10.12 -9.40 17.13
CA ASP A 488 9.48 -8.74 18.26
C ASP A 488 8.01 -9.17 18.49
N CYS A 489 7.54 -10.15 17.71
CA CYS A 489 6.19 -10.69 17.88
C CYS A 489 6.08 -11.57 19.13
N LYS A 490 4.94 -11.49 19.80
CA LYS A 490 4.62 -12.31 20.96
C LYS A 490 3.71 -13.44 20.53
N TRP A 491 4.13 -14.67 20.81
CA TRP A 491 3.41 -15.88 20.47
C TRP A 491 2.92 -16.63 21.72
N SER A 492 1.68 -17.06 21.72
CA SER A 492 1.13 -17.91 22.77
C SER A 492 0.11 -18.87 22.18
N GLU A 493 0.19 -20.14 22.56
CA GLU A 493 -0.81 -21.16 22.22
C GLU A 493 -2.11 -21.01 23.03
N LYS A 494 -2.15 -20.09 24.01
CA LYS A 494 -3.34 -19.84 24.82
C LYS A 494 -4.27 -18.88 24.11
N ALA A 495 -5.29 -19.38 23.47
CA ALA A 495 -6.30 -18.58 22.78
C ALA A 495 -7.09 -17.62 23.71
N ASN A 496 -7.20 -17.95 24.99
CA ASN A 496 -8.10 -17.29 25.97
C ASN A 496 -7.50 -16.02 26.63
N TYR A 497 -6.61 -15.32 25.96
CA TYR A 497 -6.19 -14.00 26.44
C TYR A 497 -7.17 -12.95 25.90
N VAL A 498 -7.81 -12.21 26.78
CA VAL A 498 -8.76 -11.16 26.40
C VAL A 498 -8.21 -9.82 26.84
N PRO A 499 -7.40 -9.13 26.01
CA PRO A 499 -7.02 -7.76 26.29
C PRO A 499 -8.24 -6.85 26.13
N GLU A 500 -8.19 -5.67 26.75
CA GLU A 500 -9.18 -4.64 26.46
C GLU A 500 -9.02 -4.19 24.99
N PRO A 501 -10.06 -4.23 24.14
CA PRO A 501 -9.97 -3.80 22.75
C PRO A 501 -9.50 -2.35 22.63
N ARG A 502 -8.67 -2.05 21.64
CA ARG A 502 -8.15 -0.68 21.40
C ARG A 502 -9.24 0.28 20.94
N VAL A 503 -10.14 -0.21 20.13
CA VAL A 503 -11.38 0.47 19.76
C VAL A 503 -12.49 -0.17 20.60
N LYS A 504 -13.26 0.64 21.32
CA LYS A 504 -14.35 0.09 22.13
C LYS A 504 -15.42 -0.46 21.18
N PRO A 505 -15.73 -1.76 21.24
CA PRO A 505 -16.78 -2.33 20.42
C PRO A 505 -18.13 -1.64 20.74
N ILE A 506 -18.85 -1.25 19.69
CA ILE A 506 -20.13 -0.57 19.81
C ILE A 506 -21.26 -1.50 19.33
N GLY A 507 -20.90 -2.60 18.69
CA GLY A 507 -21.84 -3.59 18.16
C GLY A 507 -22.76 -4.17 19.24
N PRO A 508 -23.92 -4.70 18.86
CA PRO A 508 -24.81 -5.32 19.82
C PRO A 508 -24.08 -6.43 20.57
N ASP A 509 -24.40 -6.59 21.87
CA ASP A 509 -24.03 -7.76 22.63
C ASP A 509 -24.58 -8.99 21.91
N VAL A 510 -23.85 -9.51 20.93
CA VAL A 510 -24.21 -10.75 20.24
C VAL A 510 -23.99 -11.88 21.24
N LYS A 511 -25.08 -12.28 21.87
CA LYS A 511 -25.11 -13.41 22.79
C LYS A 511 -25.08 -14.74 22.05
#